data_dae5e006f7be06411cc670c0b3ff8673
#
_entry.id   dae5e006f7be06411cc670c0b3ff8673
#
_cell.length_a   1.000
_cell.length_b   1.000
_cell.length_c   1.000
_cell.angle_alpha   90.00
_cell.angle_beta   90.00
_cell.angle_gamma   90.00
#
_symmetry.space_group_name_H-M   'P 1'
#
loop_
_entity.id
_entity.type
_entity.pdbx_description
1 polymer ?
#
loop_
_entity_poly.entity_id
_entity_poly.type
_entity_poly.pdbx_seq_one_letter_code
_entity_poly.pdbx_strand_id
1 'polypeptide(L)'
;MGLLTSLKDSISRVTEGLFASGEPKRIGIYGPPNAGKTTLANRIARDWTGDAVGPESHIPHETRRARRKEDVTIERNGKEVTIDIVDTPGVTTKVDYEEFLEHDMEKEDAVRRSREATEGVAEAMHWLREDVEGVIYVLDATQDPFTQVNTMLIGIIESQDLPVLILANKIDKEEADIQQIANAFPQHETIPLSALEGDNMDEVYEKIAEYFS
;
A
#
# COMPACT_ATOMS: atom_id res chain seq x y z
N MET A 1 -33.97 26.15 -26.73
CA MET A 1 -32.96 25.94 -25.64
C MET A 1 -32.68 24.47 -25.31
N GLY A 2 -33.22 23.48 -26.02
CA GLY A 2 -33.08 22.04 -25.69
C GLY A 2 -32.02 21.27 -26.47
N LEU A 3 -31.53 21.75 -27.61
CA LEU A 3 -30.61 21.00 -28.47
C LEU A 3 -29.13 21.07 -28.02
N LEU A 4 -28.72 22.16 -27.41
CA LEU A 4 -27.35 22.35 -26.92
C LEU A 4 -27.07 21.58 -25.60
N THR A 5 -28.10 21.41 -24.77
CA THR A 5 -28.01 20.61 -23.54
C THR A 5 -27.91 19.10 -23.86
N SER A 6 -28.72 18.65 -24.81
CA SER A 6 -28.71 17.26 -25.29
C SER A 6 -27.39 16.87 -25.97
N LEU A 7 -26.73 17.79 -26.66
CA LEU A 7 -25.41 17.56 -27.27
C LEU A 7 -24.28 17.50 -26.23
N LYS A 8 -24.35 18.34 -25.19
CA LYS A 8 -23.42 18.29 -24.06
C LYS A 8 -23.53 16.98 -23.28
N ASP A 9 -24.75 16.55 -22.97
CA ASP A 9 -25.01 15.28 -22.26
C ASP A 9 -24.63 14.05 -23.11
N SER A 10 -24.77 14.14 -24.44
CA SER A 10 -24.34 13.06 -25.35
C SER A 10 -22.82 13.02 -25.52
N ILE A 11 -22.13 14.15 -25.54
CA ILE A 11 -20.68 14.25 -25.62
C ILE A 11 -20.07 13.80 -24.26
N SER A 12 -20.66 14.17 -23.11
CA SER A 12 -20.25 13.70 -21.79
C SER A 12 -20.35 12.17 -21.68
N ARG A 13 -21.47 11.57 -22.11
CA ARG A 13 -21.61 10.10 -22.10
C ARG A 13 -20.70 9.37 -23.07
N VAL A 14 -20.35 9.99 -24.20
CA VAL A 14 -19.41 9.39 -25.17
C VAL A 14 -17.97 9.52 -24.68
N THR A 15 -17.64 10.62 -23.98
CA THR A 15 -16.31 10.75 -23.34
C THR A 15 -16.20 9.87 -22.09
N GLU A 16 -17.22 9.75 -21.26
CA GLU A 16 -17.26 8.79 -20.14
C GLU A 16 -17.13 7.32 -20.61
N GLY A 17 -17.70 6.98 -21.78
CA GLY A 17 -17.58 5.63 -22.37
C GLY A 17 -16.26 5.35 -23.11
N LEU A 18 -15.47 6.38 -23.43
CA LEU A 18 -14.18 6.23 -24.12
C LEU A 18 -12.98 6.19 -23.16
N PHE A 19 -13.17 6.60 -21.90
CA PHE A 19 -12.13 6.59 -20.86
C PHE A 19 -12.35 5.53 -19.77
N ALA A 20 -13.47 4.79 -19.78
CA ALA A 20 -13.71 3.62 -18.94
C ALA A 20 -13.11 2.36 -19.60
N SER A 21 -11.82 2.32 -19.77
CA SER A 21 -11.15 1.16 -20.36
C SER A 21 -10.23 0.48 -19.36
N GLY A 22 -10.75 -0.51 -18.67
CA GLY A 22 -9.99 -1.46 -17.91
C GLY A 22 -10.70 -1.85 -16.61
N GLU A 23 -10.67 -3.12 -16.27
CA GLU A 23 -11.03 -3.56 -14.92
C GLU A 23 -10.08 -2.88 -13.91
N PRO A 24 -10.55 -2.52 -12.71
CA PRO A 24 -9.70 -1.94 -11.68
C PRO A 24 -8.48 -2.83 -11.41
N LYS A 25 -7.28 -2.24 -11.40
CA LYS A 25 -6.05 -2.97 -11.09
C LYS A 25 -5.94 -3.20 -9.59
N ARG A 26 -5.65 -4.41 -9.19
CA ARG A 26 -5.43 -4.75 -7.78
C ARG A 26 -4.01 -4.44 -7.35
N ILE A 27 -3.85 -3.44 -6.50
CA ILE A 27 -2.57 -2.97 -6.00
C ILE A 27 -2.40 -3.39 -4.54
N GLY A 28 -1.42 -4.25 -4.30
CA GLY A 28 -1.08 -4.72 -2.96
C GLY A 28 -0.14 -3.75 -2.25
N ILE A 29 -0.44 -3.41 -1.00
CA ILE A 29 0.45 -2.63 -0.14
C ILE A 29 1.22 -3.60 0.76
N TYR A 30 2.52 -3.72 0.52
CA TYR A 30 3.42 -4.65 1.19
C TYR A 30 4.50 -3.93 1.98
N GLY A 31 5.22 -4.66 2.83
CA GLY A 31 6.32 -4.15 3.63
C GLY A 31 6.36 -4.77 5.02
N PRO A 32 7.39 -4.45 5.83
CA PRO A 32 7.55 -4.98 7.19
C PRO A 32 6.42 -4.53 8.13
N PRO A 33 6.28 -5.16 9.31
CA PRO A 33 5.40 -4.68 10.37
C PRO A 33 5.71 -3.21 10.71
N ASN A 34 4.69 -2.47 11.12
CA ASN A 34 4.78 -1.06 11.55
C ASN A 34 5.36 -0.06 10.52
N ALA A 35 5.55 -0.44 9.26
CA ALA A 35 5.98 0.49 8.22
C ALA A 35 4.91 1.55 7.86
N GLY A 36 3.67 1.40 8.33
CA GLY A 36 2.58 2.34 8.10
C GLY A 36 1.69 1.99 6.91
N LYS A 37 1.65 0.72 6.49
CA LYS A 37 0.83 0.25 5.36
C LYS A 37 -0.65 0.57 5.51
N THR A 38 -1.25 0.21 6.64
CA THR A 38 -2.67 0.47 6.92
C THR A 38 -2.97 1.97 7.00
N THR A 39 -2.05 2.75 7.56
CA THR A 39 -2.18 4.23 7.59
C THR A 39 -2.19 4.80 6.19
N LEU A 40 -1.28 4.34 5.31
CA LEU A 40 -1.23 4.73 3.91
C LEU A 40 -2.50 4.29 3.15
N ALA A 41 -2.90 3.02 3.29
CA ALA A 41 -4.12 2.51 2.67
C ALA A 41 -5.36 3.33 3.07
N ASN A 42 -5.48 3.64 4.36
CA ASN A 42 -6.56 4.48 4.88
C ASN A 42 -6.49 5.91 4.35
N ARG A 43 -5.29 6.49 4.24
CA ARG A 43 -5.09 7.83 3.69
C ARG A 43 -5.57 7.87 2.24
N ILE A 44 -5.07 6.98 1.39
CA ILE A 44 -5.48 6.91 -0.01
C ILE A 44 -6.99 6.71 -0.13
N ALA A 45 -7.56 5.76 0.61
CA ALA A 45 -8.99 5.49 0.55
C ALA A 45 -9.83 6.69 1.00
N ARG A 46 -9.47 7.36 2.10
CA ARG A 46 -10.19 8.55 2.60
C ARG A 46 -10.12 9.72 1.64
N ASP A 47 -8.94 9.98 1.06
CA ASP A 47 -8.74 11.12 0.17
C ASP A 47 -9.57 11.00 -1.12
N TRP A 48 -9.85 9.78 -1.59
CA TRP A 48 -10.55 9.52 -2.85
C TRP A 48 -11.97 8.96 -2.69
N THR A 49 -12.32 8.32 -1.58
CA THR A 49 -13.65 7.74 -1.34
C THR A 49 -14.36 8.26 -0.10
N GLY A 50 -13.64 8.93 0.80
CA GLY A 50 -14.15 9.39 2.10
C GLY A 50 -14.15 8.34 3.22
N ASP A 51 -13.86 7.06 2.90
CA ASP A 51 -13.89 5.94 3.85
C ASP A 51 -12.50 5.35 4.11
N ALA A 52 -12.33 4.65 5.24
CA ALA A 52 -11.10 3.94 5.56
C ALA A 52 -11.16 2.46 5.18
N VAL A 53 -9.99 1.84 4.95
CA VAL A 53 -9.86 0.39 4.71
C VAL A 53 -9.99 -0.41 6.01
N GLY A 54 -9.41 0.08 7.11
CA GLY A 54 -9.44 -0.63 8.38
C GLY A 54 -8.87 0.16 9.56
N PRO A 55 -8.95 -0.36 10.78
CA PRO A 55 -8.38 0.29 11.96
C PRO A 55 -6.86 0.32 11.92
N GLU A 56 -6.30 1.43 12.41
CA GLU A 56 -4.87 1.64 12.58
C GLU A 56 -4.44 1.24 13.99
N SER A 57 -3.21 0.71 14.14
CA SER A 57 -2.64 0.33 15.44
C SER A 57 -1.12 0.44 15.42
N HIS A 58 -0.56 0.72 16.59
CA HIS A 58 0.89 0.69 16.83
C HIS A 58 1.40 -0.69 17.27
N ILE A 59 0.50 -1.66 17.48
CA ILE A 59 0.86 -3.02 17.84
C ILE A 59 1.32 -3.76 16.58
N PRO A 60 2.51 -4.40 16.56
CA PRO A 60 2.97 -5.19 15.44
C PRO A 60 1.94 -6.25 15.03
N HIS A 61 1.83 -6.52 13.72
CA HIS A 61 0.92 -7.53 13.18
C HIS A 61 -0.56 -7.32 13.53
N GLU A 62 -1.02 -6.07 13.69
CA GLU A 62 -2.44 -5.80 13.92
C GLU A 62 -3.30 -6.14 12.70
N THR A 63 -2.82 -5.85 11.49
CA THR A 63 -3.43 -6.34 10.26
C THR A 63 -3.05 -7.81 10.08
N ARG A 64 -3.98 -8.71 10.44
CA ARG A 64 -3.77 -10.17 10.44
C ARG A 64 -4.35 -10.86 9.23
N ARG A 65 -5.22 -10.17 8.50
CA ARG A 65 -5.80 -10.60 7.22
C ARG A 65 -5.76 -9.44 6.26
N ALA A 66 -5.60 -9.74 4.98
CA ALA A 66 -5.68 -8.73 3.94
C ALA A 66 -7.06 -8.06 3.95
N ARG A 67 -7.08 -6.75 3.72
CA ARG A 67 -8.29 -5.94 3.60
C ARG A 67 -8.30 -5.28 2.25
N ARG A 68 -9.45 -5.22 1.61
CA ARG A 68 -9.61 -4.66 0.28
C ARG A 68 -10.55 -3.45 0.31
N LYS A 69 -10.19 -2.40 -0.40
CA LYS A 69 -11.05 -1.28 -0.77
C LYS A 69 -11.11 -1.25 -2.29
N GLU A 70 -12.29 -1.42 -2.83
CA GLU A 70 -12.51 -1.52 -4.28
C GLU A 70 -12.79 -0.16 -4.89
N ASP A 71 -12.55 -0.04 -6.20
CA ASP A 71 -12.93 1.09 -7.06
C ASP A 71 -12.42 2.45 -6.57
N VAL A 72 -11.17 2.52 -6.10
CA VAL A 72 -10.52 3.79 -5.74
C VAL A 72 -9.98 4.44 -7.01
N THR A 73 -10.63 5.49 -7.48
CA THR A 73 -10.20 6.23 -8.68
C THR A 73 -9.33 7.41 -8.30
N ILE A 74 -8.09 7.40 -8.80
CA ILE A 74 -7.09 8.44 -8.59
C ILE A 74 -6.91 9.20 -9.90
N GLU A 75 -7.13 10.52 -9.88
CA GLU A 75 -6.94 11.39 -11.03
C GLU A 75 -5.84 12.41 -10.73
N ARG A 76 -4.75 12.40 -11.52
CA ARG A 76 -3.63 13.35 -11.43
C ARG A 76 -3.05 13.67 -12.80
N ASN A 77 -2.80 14.96 -13.05
CA ASN A 77 -2.15 15.45 -14.28
C ASN A 77 -2.80 14.96 -15.59
N GLY A 78 -4.12 14.76 -15.58
CA GLY A 78 -4.87 14.25 -16.74
C GLY A 78 -4.71 12.74 -16.97
N LYS A 79 -4.11 12.02 -16.04
CA LYS A 79 -4.12 10.57 -15.97
C LYS A 79 -5.15 10.14 -14.92
N GLU A 80 -5.88 9.10 -15.23
CA GLU A 80 -6.85 8.45 -14.35
C GLU A 80 -6.50 6.98 -14.22
N VAL A 81 -6.51 6.47 -13.00
CA VAL A 81 -6.37 5.05 -12.71
C VAL A 81 -7.38 4.64 -11.66
N THR A 82 -8.12 3.58 -11.91
CA THR A 82 -8.97 2.95 -10.90
C THR A 82 -8.25 1.73 -10.37
N ILE A 83 -8.09 1.68 -9.05
CA ILE A 83 -7.37 0.61 -8.36
C ILE A 83 -8.20 0.03 -7.21
N ASP A 84 -7.98 -1.24 -6.97
CA ASP A 84 -8.39 -1.90 -5.74
C ASP A 84 -7.19 -1.95 -4.80
N ILE A 85 -7.32 -1.34 -3.65
CA ILE A 85 -6.26 -1.32 -2.64
C ILE A 85 -6.37 -2.56 -1.76
N VAL A 86 -5.30 -3.36 -1.70
CA VAL A 86 -5.19 -4.50 -0.79
C VAL A 86 -4.17 -4.18 0.30
N ASP A 87 -4.66 -3.83 1.51
CA ASP A 87 -3.82 -3.67 2.70
C ASP A 87 -3.46 -5.06 3.25
N THR A 88 -2.18 -5.40 3.19
CA THR A 88 -1.70 -6.73 3.59
C THR A 88 -1.12 -6.74 5.00
N PRO A 89 -1.14 -7.91 5.69
CA PRO A 89 -0.36 -8.11 6.91
C PRO A 89 1.13 -7.81 6.70
N GLY A 90 1.77 -7.28 7.74
CA GLY A 90 3.22 -7.05 7.71
C GLY A 90 3.99 -8.36 7.57
N VAL A 91 4.85 -8.44 6.55
CA VAL A 91 5.63 -9.65 6.30
C VAL A 91 6.94 -9.64 7.08
N THR A 92 7.23 -10.73 7.75
CA THR A 92 8.47 -10.97 8.49
C THR A 92 8.90 -12.42 8.31
N THR A 93 10.17 -12.75 8.61
CA THR A 93 10.68 -14.12 8.52
C THR A 93 10.23 -14.98 9.71
N LYS A 94 9.91 -14.36 10.84
CA LYS A 94 9.49 -15.04 12.05
C LYS A 94 8.53 -14.14 12.81
N VAL A 95 7.41 -14.70 13.25
CA VAL A 95 6.50 -14.05 14.19
C VAL A 95 6.67 -14.71 15.53
N ASP A 96 7.29 -13.99 16.49
CA ASP A 96 7.50 -14.49 17.83
C ASP A 96 6.43 -13.96 18.78
N TYR A 97 5.90 -14.81 19.65
CA TYR A 97 4.93 -14.38 20.64
C TYR A 97 5.56 -13.42 21.68
N GLU A 98 6.88 -13.45 21.85
CA GLU A 98 7.59 -12.58 22.77
C GLU A 98 7.49 -11.10 22.38
N GLU A 99 7.40 -10.77 21.09
CA GLU A 99 7.15 -9.40 20.61
C GLU A 99 5.83 -8.83 21.16
N PHE A 100 4.81 -9.67 21.33
CA PHE A 100 3.52 -9.24 21.86
C PHE A 100 3.52 -9.07 23.37
N LEU A 101 4.42 -9.75 24.10
CA LEU A 101 4.57 -9.58 25.54
C LEU A 101 5.12 -8.20 25.90
N GLU A 102 5.91 -7.59 25.03
CA GLU A 102 6.41 -6.21 25.21
C GLU A 102 5.28 -5.16 25.18
N HIS A 103 4.10 -5.53 24.69
CA HIS A 103 2.90 -4.70 24.67
C HIS A 103 1.88 -5.05 25.78
N ASP A 104 2.33 -5.50 26.95
CA ASP A 104 1.50 -5.81 28.12
C ASP A 104 0.39 -6.86 27.88
N MET A 105 0.66 -7.84 27.01
CA MET A 105 -0.30 -8.92 26.72
C MET A 105 -0.08 -10.14 27.60
N GLU A 106 -1.18 -10.81 27.96
CA GLU A 106 -1.13 -12.12 28.58
C GLU A 106 -0.53 -13.15 27.61
N LYS A 107 0.26 -14.11 28.14
CA LYS A 107 0.98 -15.10 27.33
C LYS A 107 0.10 -15.89 26.36
N GLU A 108 -1.11 -16.27 26.79
CA GLU A 108 -2.07 -17.01 25.95
C GLU A 108 -2.55 -16.18 24.75
N ASP A 109 -2.81 -14.89 24.98
CA ASP A 109 -3.17 -13.95 23.93
C ASP A 109 -2.02 -13.66 22.98
N ALA A 110 -0.80 -13.53 23.49
CA ALA A 110 0.41 -13.34 22.70
C ALA A 110 0.67 -14.53 21.75
N VAL A 111 0.55 -15.77 22.24
CA VAL A 111 0.69 -16.99 21.44
C VAL A 111 -0.41 -17.09 20.37
N ARG A 112 -1.66 -16.75 20.70
CA ARG A 112 -2.73 -16.71 19.72
C ARG A 112 -2.46 -15.69 18.61
N ARG A 113 -2.03 -14.47 18.97
CA ARG A 113 -1.70 -13.41 18.01
C ARG A 113 -0.51 -13.77 17.12
N SER A 114 0.52 -14.40 17.65
CA SER A 114 1.66 -14.89 16.86
C SER A 114 1.23 -15.91 15.79
N ARG A 115 0.30 -16.81 16.13
CA ARG A 115 -0.26 -17.76 15.16
C ARG A 115 -1.07 -17.03 14.08
N GLU A 116 -1.99 -16.14 14.45
CA GLU A 116 -2.80 -15.35 13.51
C GLU A 116 -1.93 -14.49 12.59
N ALA A 117 -0.84 -13.91 13.11
CA ALA A 117 0.11 -13.15 12.31
C ALA A 117 0.87 -14.02 11.30
N THR A 118 1.24 -15.26 11.69
CA THR A 118 1.87 -16.23 10.79
C THR A 118 0.93 -16.62 9.65
N GLU A 119 -0.36 -16.86 9.95
CA GLU A 119 -1.39 -17.11 8.94
C GLU A 119 -1.54 -15.91 8.00
N GLY A 120 -1.51 -14.69 8.54
CA GLY A 120 -1.58 -13.45 7.76
C GLY A 120 -0.39 -13.25 6.81
N VAL A 121 0.81 -13.65 7.19
CA VAL A 121 1.98 -13.65 6.30
C VAL A 121 1.76 -14.59 5.11
N ALA A 122 1.24 -15.81 5.36
CA ALA A 122 0.93 -16.76 4.31
C ALA A 122 -0.16 -16.22 3.36
N GLU A 123 -1.18 -15.55 3.91
CA GLU A 123 -2.23 -14.88 3.13
C GLU A 123 -1.64 -13.76 2.25
N ALA A 124 -0.77 -12.90 2.79
CA ALA A 124 -0.12 -11.84 2.02
C ALA A 124 0.69 -12.40 0.84
N MET A 125 1.40 -13.51 1.05
CA MET A 125 2.14 -14.20 -0.01
C MET A 125 1.23 -14.87 -1.04
N HIS A 126 0.04 -15.33 -0.63
CA HIS A 126 -0.96 -15.84 -1.56
C HIS A 126 -1.50 -14.73 -2.47
N TRP A 127 -1.91 -13.60 -1.89
CA TRP A 127 -2.36 -12.43 -2.65
C TRP A 127 -1.31 -11.96 -3.68
N LEU A 128 -0.05 -11.92 -3.28
CA LEU A 128 1.04 -11.51 -4.16
C LEU A 128 1.14 -12.38 -5.42
N ARG A 129 0.85 -13.69 -5.30
CA ARG A 129 0.99 -14.65 -6.41
C ARG A 129 -0.24 -14.73 -7.32
N GLU A 130 -1.41 -14.57 -6.74
CA GLU A 130 -2.66 -14.96 -7.42
C GLU A 130 -3.51 -13.76 -7.80
N ASP A 131 -3.40 -12.65 -7.05
CA ASP A 131 -4.45 -11.64 -7.08
C ASP A 131 -3.98 -10.20 -7.34
N VAL A 132 -2.70 -9.83 -7.12
CA VAL A 132 -2.23 -8.45 -7.32
C VAL A 132 -1.54 -8.27 -8.67
N GLU A 133 -1.71 -7.09 -9.25
CA GLU A 133 -1.18 -6.69 -10.55
C GLU A 133 -0.10 -5.62 -10.43
N GLY A 134 0.14 -5.13 -9.19
CA GLY A 134 1.20 -4.19 -8.87
C GLY A 134 1.39 -4.06 -7.37
N VAL A 135 2.52 -3.52 -6.97
CA VAL A 135 2.91 -3.45 -5.56
C VAL A 135 3.37 -2.05 -5.17
N ILE A 136 2.78 -1.53 -4.09
CA ILE A 136 3.32 -0.44 -3.32
C ILE A 136 4.07 -1.04 -2.13
N TYR A 137 5.40 -0.88 -2.12
CA TYR A 137 6.24 -1.40 -1.05
C TYR A 137 6.61 -0.30 -0.07
N VAL A 138 6.07 -0.37 1.15
CA VAL A 138 6.22 0.67 2.19
C VAL A 138 7.33 0.29 3.14
N LEU A 139 8.31 1.18 3.29
CA LEU A 139 9.40 1.07 4.25
C LEU A 139 9.34 2.23 5.26
N ASP A 140 9.71 1.94 6.49
CA ASP A 140 9.91 2.94 7.53
C ASP A 140 11.26 3.60 7.34
N ALA A 141 11.30 4.89 7.01
CA ALA A 141 12.53 5.64 6.77
C ALA A 141 13.42 5.79 8.02
N THR A 142 12.92 5.46 9.20
CA THR A 142 13.70 5.46 10.45
C THR A 142 14.39 4.12 10.74
N GLN A 143 14.17 3.11 9.89
CA GLN A 143 14.68 1.75 10.09
C GLN A 143 15.67 1.36 8.99
N ASP A 144 16.57 0.41 9.31
CA ASP A 144 17.48 -0.15 8.31
C ASP A 144 16.70 -0.95 7.24
N PRO A 145 16.74 -0.55 5.95
CA PRO A 145 16.10 -1.27 4.87
C PRO A 145 16.83 -2.57 4.47
N PHE A 146 18.12 -2.73 4.84
CA PHE A 146 18.95 -3.88 4.48
C PHE A 146 18.65 -5.11 5.33
N THR A 147 17.38 -5.49 5.40
CA THR A 147 16.95 -6.71 6.08
C THR A 147 16.79 -7.87 5.11
N GLN A 148 16.97 -9.10 5.62
CA GLN A 148 16.73 -10.30 4.83
C GLN A 148 15.29 -10.37 4.30
N VAL A 149 14.32 -9.90 5.08
CA VAL A 149 12.90 -9.86 4.69
C VAL A 149 12.68 -8.96 3.51
N ASN A 150 13.16 -7.72 3.57
CA ASN A 150 12.98 -6.75 2.49
C ASN A 150 13.64 -7.23 1.20
N THR A 151 14.87 -7.74 1.28
CA THR A 151 15.58 -8.28 0.12
C THR A 151 14.85 -9.48 -0.49
N MET A 152 14.35 -10.40 0.34
CA MET A 152 13.60 -11.57 -0.12
C MET A 152 12.28 -11.16 -0.79
N LEU A 153 11.52 -10.26 -0.17
CA LEU A 153 10.21 -9.85 -0.69
C LEU A 153 10.33 -9.11 -2.01
N ILE A 154 11.23 -8.13 -2.09
CA ILE A 154 11.48 -7.41 -3.35
C ILE A 154 11.91 -8.40 -4.44
N GLY A 155 12.81 -9.34 -4.16
CA GLY A 155 13.22 -10.37 -5.10
C GLY A 155 12.06 -11.28 -5.56
N ILE A 156 11.11 -11.61 -4.67
CA ILE A 156 9.92 -12.39 -5.04
C ILE A 156 9.01 -11.55 -5.95
N ILE A 157 8.76 -10.29 -5.62
CA ILE A 157 7.92 -9.39 -6.41
C ILE A 157 8.52 -9.20 -7.81
N GLU A 158 9.82 -8.93 -7.89
CA GLU A 158 10.55 -8.81 -9.17
C GLU A 158 10.49 -10.08 -10.00
N SER A 159 10.54 -11.26 -9.37
CA SER A 159 10.45 -12.54 -10.07
C SER A 159 9.09 -12.80 -10.74
N GLN A 160 8.08 -12.00 -10.44
CA GLN A 160 6.74 -12.06 -11.00
C GLN A 160 6.48 -10.94 -12.03
N ASP A 161 7.52 -10.16 -12.37
CA ASP A 161 7.42 -9.02 -13.29
C ASP A 161 6.35 -7.98 -12.90
N LEU A 162 6.03 -7.88 -11.61
CA LEU A 162 5.06 -6.91 -11.11
C LEU A 162 5.69 -5.51 -11.02
N PRO A 163 4.98 -4.45 -11.44
CA PRO A 163 5.42 -3.09 -11.21
C PRO A 163 5.48 -2.79 -9.70
N VAL A 164 6.59 -2.19 -9.26
CA VAL A 164 6.87 -1.87 -7.85
C VAL A 164 7.13 -0.39 -7.69
N LEU A 165 6.40 0.24 -6.77
CA LEU A 165 6.68 1.59 -6.28
C LEU A 165 7.11 1.51 -4.82
N ILE A 166 8.34 1.97 -4.51
CA ILE A 166 8.84 2.01 -3.13
C ILE A 166 8.46 3.34 -2.48
N LEU A 167 7.88 3.27 -1.30
CA LEU A 167 7.51 4.43 -0.51
C LEU A 167 8.31 4.46 0.80
N ALA A 168 9.13 5.52 0.98
CA ALA A 168 9.86 5.79 2.22
C ALA A 168 8.97 6.60 3.16
N ASN A 169 8.28 5.91 4.06
CA ASN A 169 7.31 6.49 4.98
C ASN A 169 7.94 7.01 6.27
N LYS A 170 7.21 7.86 6.97
CA LYS A 170 7.57 8.50 8.26
C LYS A 170 8.66 9.55 8.14
N ILE A 171 8.68 10.31 7.05
CA ILE A 171 9.62 11.44 6.88
C ILE A 171 9.39 12.58 7.88
N ASP A 172 8.29 12.55 8.62
CA ASP A 172 8.00 13.44 9.75
C ASP A 172 8.91 13.20 10.96
N LYS A 173 9.68 12.12 10.96
CA LYS A 173 10.63 11.78 12.05
C LYS A 173 12.03 12.31 11.76
N GLU A 174 12.73 12.78 12.81
CA GLU A 174 14.10 13.32 12.68
C GLU A 174 15.11 12.27 12.22
N GLU A 175 14.89 11.00 12.54
CA GLU A 175 15.77 9.88 12.20
C GLU A 175 15.55 9.35 10.78
N ALA A 176 14.63 9.93 10.00
CA ALA A 176 14.31 9.45 8.67
C ALA A 176 15.48 9.61 7.70
N ASP A 177 15.91 8.51 7.08
CA ASP A 177 16.95 8.46 6.06
C ASP A 177 16.42 7.84 4.75
N ILE A 178 15.92 8.71 3.89
CA ILE A 178 15.38 8.33 2.57
C ILE A 178 16.48 7.80 1.66
N GLN A 179 17.69 8.37 1.78
CA GLN A 179 18.82 7.99 0.92
C GLN A 179 19.25 6.54 1.21
N GLN A 180 19.15 6.09 2.44
CA GLN A 180 19.46 4.70 2.82
C GLN A 180 18.50 3.74 2.10
N ILE A 181 17.21 4.06 2.00
CA ILE A 181 16.23 3.24 1.28
C ILE A 181 16.53 3.24 -0.22
N ALA A 182 16.78 4.40 -0.83
CA ALA A 182 17.12 4.50 -2.24
C ALA A 182 18.42 3.75 -2.59
N ASN A 183 19.39 3.72 -1.69
CA ASN A 183 20.63 2.96 -1.86
C ASN A 183 20.42 1.44 -1.71
N ALA A 184 19.44 1.03 -0.91
CA ALA A 184 19.12 -0.40 -0.73
C ALA A 184 18.46 -1.02 -1.96
N PHE A 185 17.67 -0.23 -2.69
CA PHE A 185 16.88 -0.68 -3.84
C PHE A 185 17.02 0.27 -5.04
N PRO A 186 18.25 0.44 -5.59
CA PRO A 186 18.53 1.45 -6.60
C PRO A 186 17.85 1.19 -7.96
N GLN A 187 17.31 0.01 -8.16
CA GLN A 187 16.54 -0.38 -9.36
C GLN A 187 15.10 0.13 -9.33
N HIS A 188 14.61 0.60 -8.19
CA HIS A 188 13.26 1.12 -8.02
C HIS A 188 13.26 2.59 -7.63
N GLU A 189 12.27 3.33 -8.10
CA GLU A 189 12.04 4.70 -7.65
C GLU A 189 11.54 4.71 -6.20
N THR A 190 12.14 5.57 -5.37
CA THR A 190 11.76 5.72 -3.97
C THR A 190 11.14 7.09 -3.75
N ILE A 191 9.88 7.12 -3.29
CA ILE A 191 9.15 8.35 -3.01
C ILE A 191 9.03 8.54 -1.50
N PRO A 192 9.51 9.66 -0.96
CA PRO A 192 9.37 9.98 0.46
C PRO A 192 7.96 10.47 0.80
N LEU A 193 7.41 10.08 1.96
CA LEU A 193 6.12 10.58 2.44
C LEU A 193 5.97 10.44 3.95
N SER A 194 4.99 11.17 4.51
CA SER A 194 4.36 10.83 5.78
C SER A 194 2.90 10.47 5.57
N ALA A 195 2.56 9.19 5.66
CA ALA A 195 1.18 8.75 5.57
C ALA A 195 0.32 9.29 6.73
N LEU A 196 0.93 9.51 7.89
CA LEU A 196 0.26 10.05 9.08
C LEU A 196 -0.08 11.53 8.91
N GLU A 197 0.91 12.35 8.59
CA GLU A 197 0.76 13.81 8.46
C GLU A 197 0.17 14.21 7.09
N GLY A 198 0.36 13.38 6.07
CA GLY A 198 -0.08 13.63 4.69
C GLY A 198 0.98 14.35 3.85
N ASP A 199 2.23 14.39 4.31
CA ASP A 199 3.31 15.05 3.59
C ASP A 199 3.65 14.29 2.32
N ASN A 200 3.80 15.04 1.23
CA ASN A 200 4.15 14.55 -0.10
C ASN A 200 3.15 13.58 -0.76
N MET A 201 1.90 13.55 -0.31
CA MET A 201 0.88 12.66 -0.89
C MET A 201 0.55 13.00 -2.34
N ASP A 202 0.69 14.25 -2.77
CA ASP A 202 0.44 14.64 -4.17
C ASP A 202 1.39 13.93 -5.13
N GLU A 203 2.68 13.82 -4.81
CA GLU A 203 3.67 13.07 -5.60
C GLU A 203 3.37 11.57 -5.58
N VAL A 204 2.95 11.03 -4.42
CA VAL A 204 2.52 9.62 -4.30
C VAL A 204 1.37 9.33 -5.26
N TYR A 205 0.34 10.18 -5.32
CA TYR A 205 -0.80 9.99 -6.23
C TYR A 205 -0.40 10.13 -7.70
N GLU A 206 0.48 11.06 -8.03
CA GLU A 206 1.02 11.19 -9.38
C GLU A 206 1.74 9.91 -9.81
N LYS A 207 2.59 9.36 -8.94
CA LYS A 207 3.32 8.12 -9.21
C LYS A 207 2.43 6.89 -9.26
N ILE A 208 1.43 6.77 -8.41
CA ILE A 208 0.42 5.70 -8.52
C ILE A 208 -0.25 5.74 -9.90
N ALA A 209 -0.69 6.93 -10.33
CA ALA A 209 -1.30 7.08 -11.65
C ALA A 209 -0.32 6.84 -12.80
N GLU A 210 0.98 7.07 -12.60
CA GLU A 210 2.01 6.79 -13.61
C GLU A 210 2.34 5.31 -13.73
N TYR A 211 2.54 4.64 -12.60
CA TYR A 211 3.01 3.24 -12.55
C TYR A 211 1.92 2.22 -12.85
N PHE A 212 0.67 2.54 -12.49
CA PHE A 212 -0.43 1.57 -12.52
C PHE A 212 -1.54 1.93 -13.52
N SER A 213 -1.36 2.97 -14.36
CA SER A 213 -2.31 3.30 -15.43
C SER A 213 -2.26 2.35 -16.63
#